data_4b1394635393569831a1897d8d182c04
#
_entry.id   4b1394635393569831a1897d8d182c04
#
_cell.length_a   1.000
_cell.length_b   1.000
_cell.length_c   1.000
_cell.angle_alpha   90.00
_cell.angle_beta   90.00
_cell.angle_gamma   90.00
#
_symmetry.space_group_name_H-M   'P 1'
#
loop_
_entity.id
_entity.type
_entity.pdbx_description
1 polymer ?
#
loop_
_entity_poly.entity_id
_entity_poly.type
_entity_poly.pdbx_seq_one_letter_code
_entity_poly.pdbx_strand_id
1 'polypeptide(L)'
;LRRRKGTIMSQSIVIIGAGPAGLTAAYELLKKGQVSVTILEATGEIGGISRTKNYKGNRMDIGGHRFFSKDDRVTRWWHDRMPNQGAPSFDDRLLGREKPLEEGGPDPDREDRVMLVRRRVSRIYYLKHFFDYPISMKLQTFRNMGFARTVKAGCSYLKSTVCKLPETSLENFYINRFGRVLYGMFFEGYTEKLWGRHPREISADWGAQRVKGLSIRAVLKDMLGKVLPGGKKNKQVETSLIEEFLYPKYGPGQLWETVADEVE
;
A
#
# COMPACT_ATOMS: atom_id res chain seq x y z
N LEU A 1 -57.93 26.88 3.95
CA LEU A 1 -57.17 25.70 3.42
C LEU A 1 -55.94 25.45 4.25
N ARG A 2 -55.99 24.52 5.23
CA ARG A 2 -54.82 24.03 6.00
C ARG A 2 -54.03 23.09 5.06
N ARG A 3 -52.85 23.52 4.60
CA ARG A 3 -51.89 22.62 4.01
C ARG A 3 -51.49 21.57 5.05
N ARG A 4 -51.92 20.31 4.84
CA ARG A 4 -51.34 19.16 5.58
C ARG A 4 -49.83 19.14 5.28
N LYS A 5 -48.99 19.37 6.30
CA LYS A 5 -47.55 19.01 6.22
C LYS A 5 -47.51 17.51 6.01
N GLY A 6 -47.20 17.09 4.82
CA GLY A 6 -46.93 15.67 4.56
C GLY A 6 -45.83 15.19 5.49
N THR A 7 -46.14 14.16 6.22
CA THR A 7 -45.13 13.43 7.02
C THR A 7 -44.15 12.86 6.01
N ILE A 8 -42.93 13.46 5.96
CA ILE A 8 -41.84 12.90 5.15
C ILE A 8 -41.51 11.58 5.83
N MET A 9 -41.89 10.47 5.21
CA MET A 9 -41.48 9.13 5.68
C MET A 9 -39.95 9.04 5.53
N SER A 10 -39.22 9.00 6.64
CA SER A 10 -37.79 8.70 6.61
C SER A 10 -37.60 7.26 6.16
N GLN A 11 -36.77 7.06 5.14
CA GLN A 11 -36.41 5.70 4.70
C GLN A 11 -35.54 5.06 5.80
N SER A 12 -35.88 3.82 6.19
CA SER A 12 -35.05 3.01 7.08
C SER A 12 -34.13 2.11 6.24
N ILE A 13 -32.85 2.18 6.50
CA ILE A 13 -31.78 1.45 5.78
C ILE A 13 -31.04 0.59 6.77
N VAL A 14 -30.88 -0.68 6.44
CA VAL A 14 -30.06 -1.62 7.22
C VAL A 14 -28.79 -1.94 6.43
N ILE A 15 -27.64 -1.76 7.05
CA ILE A 15 -26.31 -2.05 6.47
C ILE A 15 -25.74 -3.25 7.23
N ILE A 16 -25.28 -4.27 6.51
CA ILE A 16 -24.66 -5.44 7.10
C ILE A 16 -23.14 -5.30 6.97
N GLY A 17 -22.48 -5.20 8.13
CA GLY A 17 -21.04 -5.06 8.28
C GLY A 17 -20.60 -3.61 8.56
N ALA A 18 -19.88 -3.42 9.68
CA ALA A 18 -19.26 -2.14 10.07
C ALA A 18 -17.80 -2.04 9.60
N GLY A 19 -17.51 -2.56 8.40
CA GLY A 19 -16.24 -2.35 7.73
C GLY A 19 -16.20 -1.02 6.96
N PRO A 20 -15.10 -0.73 6.23
CA PRO A 20 -14.94 0.52 5.47
C PRO A 20 -16.13 0.85 4.56
N ALA A 21 -16.66 -0.14 3.85
CA ALA A 21 -17.78 0.05 2.93
C ALA A 21 -19.07 0.42 3.66
N GLY A 22 -19.40 -0.30 4.75
CA GLY A 22 -20.63 -0.07 5.51
C GLY A 22 -20.61 1.27 6.23
N LEU A 23 -19.52 1.60 6.90
CA LEU A 23 -19.36 2.87 7.60
C LEU A 23 -19.37 4.07 6.64
N THR A 24 -18.69 3.97 5.49
CA THR A 24 -18.74 5.02 4.45
C THR A 24 -20.15 5.18 3.90
N ALA A 25 -20.87 4.08 3.64
CA ALA A 25 -22.24 4.15 3.15
C ALA A 25 -23.17 4.81 4.17
N ALA A 26 -23.06 4.44 5.45
CA ALA A 26 -23.84 5.05 6.53
C ALA A 26 -23.60 6.56 6.61
N TYR A 27 -22.34 6.96 6.63
CA TYR A 27 -21.95 8.37 6.67
C TYR A 27 -22.53 9.17 5.50
N GLU A 28 -22.35 8.69 4.27
CA GLU A 28 -22.82 9.38 3.08
C GLU A 28 -24.38 9.42 2.99
N LEU A 29 -25.07 8.41 3.52
CA LEU A 29 -26.52 8.38 3.58
C LEU A 29 -27.04 9.39 4.62
N LEU A 30 -26.48 9.41 5.82
CA LEU A 30 -26.85 10.33 6.88
C LEU A 30 -26.59 11.79 6.49
N LYS A 31 -25.46 12.04 5.78
CA LYS A 31 -25.15 13.37 5.24
C LYS A 31 -26.20 13.90 4.25
N LYS A 32 -26.87 13.01 3.50
CA LYS A 32 -27.96 13.40 2.59
C LYS A 32 -29.26 13.74 3.33
N GLY A 33 -29.39 13.32 4.58
CA GLY A 33 -30.58 13.52 5.41
C GLY A 33 -31.78 12.63 5.02
N GLN A 34 -32.83 12.69 5.84
CA GLN A 34 -34.12 11.99 5.62
C GLN A 34 -34.06 10.46 5.62
N VAL A 35 -32.99 9.88 6.18
CA VAL A 35 -32.83 8.42 6.33
C VAL A 35 -32.52 8.08 7.79
N SER A 36 -32.95 6.90 8.21
CA SER A 36 -32.51 6.25 9.45
C SER A 36 -31.63 5.07 9.05
N VAL A 37 -30.42 4.99 9.59
CA VAL A 37 -29.47 3.94 9.25
C VAL A 37 -29.23 3.06 10.46
N THR A 38 -29.32 1.74 10.27
CA THR A 38 -28.92 0.75 11.28
C THR A 38 -27.79 -0.09 10.72
N ILE A 39 -26.67 -0.19 11.42
CA ILE A 39 -25.54 -1.04 11.03
C ILE A 39 -25.53 -2.28 11.91
N LEU A 40 -25.47 -3.45 11.29
CA LEU A 40 -25.33 -4.74 11.96
C LEU A 40 -23.92 -5.27 11.74
N GLU A 41 -23.17 -5.45 12.83
CA GLU A 41 -21.82 -6.02 12.80
C GLU A 41 -21.82 -7.36 13.56
N ALA A 42 -21.18 -8.39 12.97
CA ALA A 42 -21.16 -9.73 13.54
C ALA A 42 -20.18 -9.88 14.73
N THR A 43 -19.21 -8.96 14.81
CA THR A 43 -18.16 -8.99 15.84
C THR A 43 -18.33 -7.82 16.81
N GLY A 44 -17.61 -7.81 17.92
CA GLY A 44 -17.56 -6.67 18.84
C GLY A 44 -16.60 -5.54 18.37
N GLU A 45 -16.18 -5.56 17.09
CA GLU A 45 -15.17 -4.63 16.58
C GLU A 45 -15.54 -4.10 15.20
N ILE A 46 -15.33 -2.81 14.99
CA ILE A 46 -15.56 -2.13 13.72
C ILE A 46 -14.29 -2.02 12.85
N GLY A 47 -14.43 -1.57 11.61
CA GLY A 47 -13.33 -1.37 10.67
C GLY A 47 -13.03 -2.59 9.77
N GLY A 48 -13.69 -3.72 9.98
CA GLY A 48 -13.54 -4.91 9.15
C GLY A 48 -12.08 -5.37 9.02
N ILE A 49 -11.61 -5.60 7.79
CA ILE A 49 -10.21 -5.96 7.54
C ILE A 49 -9.21 -4.81 7.77
N SER A 50 -9.69 -3.56 7.85
CA SER A 50 -8.86 -2.38 8.10
C SER A 50 -8.80 -1.99 9.58
N ARG A 51 -9.36 -2.82 10.47
CA ARG A 51 -9.30 -2.56 11.91
C ARG A 51 -7.87 -2.70 12.44
N THR A 52 -7.56 -1.92 13.46
CA THR A 52 -6.31 -2.02 14.21
C THR A 52 -6.61 -2.66 15.57
N LYS A 53 -6.03 -3.83 15.82
CA LYS A 53 -6.17 -4.52 17.10
C LYS A 53 -5.34 -3.84 18.17
N ASN A 54 -5.94 -3.64 19.34
CA ASN A 54 -5.21 -3.24 20.55
C ASN A 54 -5.08 -4.45 21.48
N TYR A 55 -3.85 -4.86 21.74
CA TYR A 55 -3.57 -5.94 22.67
C TYR A 55 -2.52 -5.49 23.68
N LYS A 56 -2.91 -5.39 24.94
CA LYS A 56 -2.04 -4.93 26.05
C LYS A 56 -1.34 -3.61 25.77
N GLY A 57 -2.04 -2.64 25.19
CA GLY A 57 -1.51 -1.33 24.80
C GLY A 57 -0.75 -1.31 23.47
N ASN A 58 -0.48 -2.44 22.85
CA ASN A 58 0.17 -2.53 21.56
C ASN A 58 -0.88 -2.56 20.43
N ARG A 59 -0.67 -1.74 19.41
CA ARG A 59 -1.56 -1.64 18.25
C ARG A 59 -0.99 -2.42 17.08
N MET A 60 -1.82 -3.24 16.46
CA MET A 60 -1.43 -4.13 15.36
C MET A 60 -2.52 -4.15 14.29
N ASP A 61 -2.14 -3.91 13.05
CA ASP A 61 -3.03 -4.07 11.91
C ASP A 61 -3.11 -5.54 11.50
N ILE A 62 -4.29 -5.95 11.01
CA ILE A 62 -4.49 -7.34 10.54
C ILE A 62 -3.77 -7.58 9.21
N GLY A 63 -3.35 -6.54 8.52
CA GLY A 63 -2.62 -6.59 7.26
C GLY A 63 -1.87 -5.30 6.96
N GLY A 64 -1.30 -5.19 5.78
CA GLY A 64 -0.58 -4.00 5.32
C GLY A 64 -1.53 -2.93 4.79
N HIS A 65 -2.14 -2.15 5.65
CA HIS A 65 -3.13 -1.12 5.30
C HIS A 65 -2.48 0.26 5.23
N ARG A 66 -1.87 0.58 4.09
CA ARG A 66 -1.38 1.93 3.82
C ARG A 66 -2.44 2.71 3.07
N PHE A 67 -2.69 3.95 3.48
CA PHE A 67 -3.58 4.80 2.71
C PHE A 67 -2.91 5.22 1.40
N PHE A 68 -3.60 4.96 0.32
CA PHE A 68 -3.26 5.43 -1.02
C PHE A 68 -4.53 5.48 -1.86
N SER A 69 -4.77 6.59 -2.51
CA SER A 69 -5.82 6.74 -3.51
C SER A 69 -5.31 7.55 -4.71
N LYS A 70 -5.84 7.25 -5.89
CA LYS A 70 -5.69 8.08 -7.10
C LYS A 70 -6.91 8.99 -7.30
N ASP A 71 -7.94 8.81 -6.51
CA ASP A 71 -9.18 9.58 -6.56
C ASP A 71 -9.08 10.69 -5.50
N ASP A 72 -9.07 11.94 -5.96
CA ASP A 72 -8.97 13.12 -5.08
C ASP A 72 -10.17 13.27 -4.15
N ARG A 73 -11.36 12.75 -4.53
CA ARG A 73 -12.52 12.72 -3.66
C ARG A 73 -12.30 11.83 -2.45
N VAL A 74 -11.72 10.65 -2.68
CA VAL A 74 -11.37 9.72 -1.60
C VAL A 74 -10.28 10.31 -0.71
N THR A 75 -9.25 10.93 -1.31
CA THR A 75 -8.18 11.58 -0.56
C THR A 75 -8.71 12.70 0.32
N ARG A 76 -9.54 13.59 -0.22
CA ARG A 76 -10.20 14.66 0.57
C ARG A 76 -11.08 14.10 1.67
N TRP A 77 -11.88 13.07 1.38
CA TRP A 77 -12.75 12.42 2.36
C TRP A 77 -11.99 11.88 3.58
N TRP A 78 -10.77 11.37 3.38
CA TRP A 78 -9.88 10.96 4.44
C TRP A 78 -9.30 12.15 5.20
N HIS A 79 -8.80 13.17 4.49
CA HIS A 79 -8.18 14.36 5.09
C HIS A 79 -9.16 15.20 5.91
N ASP A 80 -10.44 15.25 5.52
CA ASP A 80 -11.49 15.93 6.27
C ASP A 80 -11.65 15.35 7.69
N ARG A 81 -11.29 14.09 7.89
CA ARG A 81 -11.39 13.38 9.18
C ARG A 81 -10.07 13.23 9.90
N MET A 82 -9.04 13.07 9.13
CA MET A 82 -7.67 12.88 9.60
C MET A 82 -6.72 13.75 8.78
N PRO A 83 -6.51 15.02 9.16
CA PRO A 83 -5.59 15.92 8.47
C PRO A 83 -4.15 15.43 8.60
N ASN A 84 -3.29 15.84 7.67
CA ASN A 84 -1.88 15.51 7.72
C ASN A 84 -1.16 16.28 8.82
N GLN A 85 -0.09 15.69 9.36
CA GLN A 85 0.73 16.31 10.40
C GLN A 85 1.33 17.66 9.95
N GLY A 86 1.19 18.67 10.78
CA GLY A 86 1.79 19.99 10.61
C GLY A 86 3.07 20.19 11.42
N ALA A 87 3.39 19.24 12.31
CA ALA A 87 4.61 19.23 13.10
C ALA A 87 5.29 17.85 13.06
N PRO A 88 6.62 17.76 13.31
CA PRO A 88 7.30 16.48 13.44
C PRO A 88 6.79 15.72 14.67
N SER A 89 6.48 14.42 14.53
CA SER A 89 6.15 13.56 15.68
C SER A 89 7.38 13.33 16.57
N PHE A 90 7.15 12.82 17.78
CA PHE A 90 8.24 12.44 18.69
C PHE A 90 9.28 11.55 18.02
N ASP A 91 8.85 10.51 17.31
CA ASP A 91 9.74 9.62 16.56
C ASP A 91 10.54 10.35 15.46
N ASP A 92 9.92 11.34 14.81
CA ASP A 92 10.59 12.08 13.73
C ASP A 92 11.72 12.92 14.29
N ARG A 93 11.50 13.55 15.44
CA ARG A 93 12.55 14.32 16.15
C ARG A 93 13.63 13.40 16.67
N LEU A 94 13.26 12.30 17.35
CA LEU A 94 14.19 11.35 17.94
C LEU A 94 15.13 10.72 16.88
N LEU A 95 14.60 10.45 15.69
CA LEU A 95 15.34 9.77 14.61
C LEU A 95 15.86 10.74 13.53
N GLY A 96 15.75 12.06 13.75
CA GLY A 96 16.22 13.08 12.82
C GLY A 96 15.59 12.97 11.42
N ARG A 97 14.28 12.65 11.35
CA ARG A 97 13.58 12.45 10.08
C ARG A 97 12.98 13.75 9.57
N GLU A 98 13.47 14.22 8.45
CA GLU A 98 12.84 15.32 7.72
C GLU A 98 11.72 14.79 6.82
N LYS A 99 10.58 15.51 6.79
CA LYS A 99 9.38 15.16 6.05
C LYS A 99 8.65 16.40 5.56
N PRO A 100 7.83 16.27 4.50
CA PRO A 100 6.86 17.29 4.19
C PRO A 100 5.83 17.41 5.33
N LEU A 101 5.62 18.64 5.80
CA LEU A 101 4.62 18.98 6.81
C LEU A 101 3.53 19.82 6.15
N GLU A 102 2.29 19.68 6.60
CA GLU A 102 1.15 20.45 6.12
C GLU A 102 1.04 21.75 6.91
N GLU A 103 1.01 22.89 6.23
CA GLU A 103 0.85 24.19 6.87
C GLU A 103 -0.50 24.27 7.59
N GLY A 104 -0.49 24.61 8.86
CA GLY A 104 -1.70 24.62 9.70
C GLY A 104 -2.21 23.24 10.13
N GLY A 105 -1.52 22.16 9.77
CA GLY A 105 -1.88 20.81 10.21
C GLY A 105 -1.65 20.59 11.71
N PRO A 106 -2.28 19.55 12.30
CA PRO A 106 -2.17 19.24 13.72
C PRO A 106 -0.77 18.80 14.14
N ASP A 107 -0.44 19.09 15.40
CA ASP A 107 0.76 18.54 16.06
C ASP A 107 0.47 17.11 16.55
N PRO A 108 1.17 16.07 16.03
CA PRO A 108 0.92 14.69 16.40
C PRO A 108 1.15 14.36 17.88
N ASP A 109 1.88 15.20 18.61
CA ASP A 109 2.11 14.99 20.05
C ASP A 109 0.99 15.54 20.91
N ARG A 110 0.15 16.40 20.35
CA ARG A 110 -0.99 17.03 21.03
C ARG A 110 -2.33 16.52 20.55
N GLU A 111 -2.40 16.08 19.30
CA GLU A 111 -3.63 15.62 18.67
C GLU A 111 -3.51 14.18 18.17
N ASP A 112 -4.58 13.42 18.34
CA ASP A 112 -4.62 12.01 17.94
C ASP A 112 -5.21 11.82 16.56
N ARG A 113 -6.12 12.69 16.12
CA ARG A 113 -6.73 12.65 14.78
C ARG A 113 -5.79 13.25 13.74
N VAL A 114 -4.76 12.50 13.37
CA VAL A 114 -3.71 12.97 12.46
C VAL A 114 -3.16 11.84 11.59
N MET A 115 -2.91 12.16 10.31
CA MET A 115 -2.18 11.31 9.39
C MET A 115 -0.68 11.62 9.48
N LEU A 116 0.11 10.61 9.74
CA LEU A 116 1.56 10.70 9.80
C LEU A 116 2.17 10.29 8.47
N VAL A 117 3.17 11.03 7.99
CA VAL A 117 3.99 10.60 6.86
C VAL A 117 4.95 9.53 7.36
N ARG A 118 4.91 8.34 6.75
CA ARG A 118 5.76 7.21 7.10
C ARG A 118 6.54 6.72 5.91
N ARG A 119 7.81 6.37 6.11
CA ARG A 119 8.63 5.73 5.08
C ARG A 119 8.36 4.23 5.05
N ARG A 120 8.19 3.72 3.85
CA ARG A 120 8.04 2.29 3.63
C ARG A 120 9.37 1.59 3.84
N VAL A 121 9.39 0.62 4.75
CA VAL A 121 10.48 -0.34 4.88
C VAL A 121 9.95 -1.71 4.44
N SER A 122 10.28 -2.11 3.22
CA SER A 122 9.95 -3.45 2.70
C SER A 122 11.24 -4.20 2.42
N ARG A 123 11.32 -5.42 2.91
CA ARG A 123 12.52 -6.27 2.76
C ARG A 123 12.11 -7.69 2.42
N ILE A 124 12.94 -8.36 1.62
CA ILE A 124 12.83 -9.79 1.35
C ILE A 124 13.89 -10.49 2.21
N TYR A 125 13.47 -11.43 3.06
CA TYR A 125 14.40 -12.28 3.79
C TYR A 125 14.63 -13.55 2.98
N TYR A 126 15.86 -13.73 2.49
CA TYR A 126 16.26 -14.85 1.66
C TYR A 126 17.73 -15.21 1.91
N LEU A 127 18.08 -16.48 1.93
CA LEU A 127 19.44 -16.97 2.19
C LEU A 127 20.06 -16.40 3.50
N LYS A 128 19.25 -16.23 4.54
CA LYS A 128 19.63 -15.62 5.82
C LYS A 128 20.10 -14.16 5.72
N HIS A 129 19.75 -13.46 4.63
CA HIS A 129 20.05 -12.05 4.41
C HIS A 129 18.78 -11.27 4.08
N PHE A 130 18.78 -9.97 4.39
CA PHE A 130 17.74 -9.05 3.95
C PHE A 130 18.13 -8.40 2.62
N PHE A 131 17.18 -8.43 1.70
CA PHE A 131 17.26 -7.72 0.42
C PHE A 131 16.23 -6.58 0.43
N ASP A 132 16.54 -5.46 -0.20
CA ASP A 132 15.58 -4.38 -0.40
C ASP A 132 14.43 -4.83 -1.31
N TYR A 133 13.23 -4.29 -1.09
CA TYR A 133 12.11 -4.45 -2.02
C TYR A 133 11.61 -3.07 -2.47
N PRO A 134 11.57 -2.80 -3.79
CA PRO A 134 12.05 -3.67 -4.88
C PRO A 134 13.55 -3.94 -4.81
N ILE A 135 13.96 -5.08 -5.40
CA ILE A 135 15.36 -5.48 -5.39
C ILE A 135 16.19 -4.38 -6.06
N SER A 136 17.12 -3.82 -5.31
CA SER A 136 18.04 -2.79 -5.80
C SER A 136 19.38 -3.41 -6.19
N MET A 137 20.01 -2.87 -7.23
CA MET A 137 21.33 -3.31 -7.71
C MET A 137 22.47 -2.69 -6.89
N LYS A 138 22.35 -2.71 -5.55
CA LYS A 138 23.39 -2.22 -4.64
C LYS A 138 24.46 -3.28 -4.44
N LEU A 139 25.67 -2.84 -4.07
CA LEU A 139 26.79 -3.76 -3.74
C LEU A 139 26.39 -4.80 -2.68
N GLN A 140 25.57 -4.39 -1.71
CA GLN A 140 25.05 -5.28 -0.67
C GLN A 140 24.22 -6.44 -1.23
N THR A 141 23.41 -6.19 -2.27
CA THR A 141 22.60 -7.22 -2.96
C THR A 141 23.53 -8.30 -3.55
N PHE A 142 24.58 -7.90 -4.25
CA PHE A 142 25.55 -8.82 -4.82
C PHE A 142 26.34 -9.59 -3.77
N ARG A 143 26.73 -8.95 -2.68
CA ARG A 143 27.37 -9.61 -1.54
C ARG A 143 26.47 -10.66 -0.90
N ASN A 144 25.20 -10.32 -0.68
CA ASN A 144 24.20 -11.23 -0.10
C ASN A 144 23.88 -12.41 -1.02
N MET A 145 23.91 -12.23 -2.35
CA MET A 145 23.74 -13.30 -3.32
C MET A 145 24.97 -14.21 -3.43
N GLY A 146 26.15 -13.64 -3.22
CA GLY A 146 27.42 -14.29 -3.49
C GLY A 146 27.80 -14.31 -4.97
N PHE A 147 29.12 -14.40 -5.24
CA PHE A 147 29.67 -14.28 -6.59
C PHE A 147 29.07 -15.27 -7.62
N ALA A 148 29.06 -16.55 -7.28
CA ALA A 148 28.60 -17.60 -8.20
C ALA A 148 27.13 -17.43 -8.62
N ARG A 149 26.25 -17.06 -7.64
CA ARG A 149 24.82 -16.80 -7.95
C ARG A 149 24.62 -15.52 -8.75
N THR A 150 25.42 -14.49 -8.47
CA THR A 150 25.41 -13.24 -9.23
C THR A 150 25.75 -13.47 -10.70
N VAL A 151 26.81 -14.21 -10.98
CA VAL A 151 27.22 -14.58 -12.35
C VAL A 151 26.11 -15.41 -13.03
N LYS A 152 25.60 -16.46 -12.36
CA LYS A 152 24.48 -17.27 -12.89
C LYS A 152 23.25 -16.42 -13.20
N ALA A 153 22.90 -15.48 -12.33
CA ALA A 153 21.76 -14.58 -12.53
C ALA A 153 22.00 -13.66 -13.74
N GLY A 154 23.20 -13.11 -13.89
CA GLY A 154 23.59 -12.31 -15.05
C GLY A 154 23.50 -13.08 -16.37
N CYS A 155 24.08 -14.26 -16.44
CA CYS A 155 23.99 -15.13 -17.63
C CYS A 155 22.54 -15.51 -17.94
N SER A 156 21.76 -15.87 -16.92
CA SER A 156 20.34 -16.19 -17.08
C SER A 156 19.52 -15.02 -17.58
N TYR A 157 19.80 -13.81 -17.10
CA TYR A 157 19.18 -12.58 -17.58
C TYR A 157 19.53 -12.31 -19.05
N LEU A 158 20.81 -12.37 -19.41
CA LEU A 158 21.25 -12.20 -20.80
C LEU A 158 20.57 -13.21 -21.73
N LYS A 159 20.51 -14.47 -21.34
CA LYS A 159 19.78 -15.51 -22.12
C LYS A 159 18.30 -15.10 -22.29
N SER A 160 17.63 -14.62 -21.26
CA SER A 160 16.22 -14.20 -21.34
C SER A 160 16.00 -12.94 -22.17
N THR A 161 17.02 -12.11 -22.40
CA THR A 161 16.89 -10.95 -23.29
C THR A 161 16.88 -11.35 -24.76
N VAL A 162 17.59 -12.43 -25.11
CA VAL A 162 17.71 -12.94 -26.47
C VAL A 162 16.64 -14.01 -26.75
N CYS A 163 16.52 -15.01 -25.88
CA CYS A 163 15.60 -16.13 -26.02
C CYS A 163 14.33 -15.87 -25.20
N LYS A 164 13.31 -15.25 -25.82
CA LYS A 164 12.03 -14.98 -25.18
C LYS A 164 11.14 -16.21 -25.17
N LEU A 165 10.48 -16.45 -24.04
CA LEU A 165 9.42 -17.44 -23.90
C LEU A 165 8.07 -16.84 -24.28
N PRO A 166 7.10 -17.64 -24.78
CA PRO A 166 5.72 -17.19 -24.96
C PRO A 166 5.15 -16.72 -23.62
N GLU A 167 4.62 -15.49 -23.53
CA GLU A 167 4.07 -14.92 -22.29
C GLU A 167 2.65 -15.42 -22.01
N THR A 168 2.47 -16.74 -21.90
CA THR A 168 1.19 -17.38 -21.58
C THR A 168 0.95 -17.50 -20.08
N SER A 169 2.02 -17.48 -19.27
CA SER A 169 1.96 -17.62 -17.82
C SER A 169 2.77 -16.54 -17.10
N LEU A 170 2.44 -16.33 -15.82
CA LEU A 170 3.17 -15.43 -14.95
C LEU A 170 4.63 -15.85 -14.77
N GLU A 171 4.92 -17.17 -14.79
CA GLU A 171 6.28 -17.70 -14.80
C GLU A 171 7.07 -17.17 -15.99
N ASN A 172 6.56 -17.37 -17.22
CA ASN A 172 7.22 -16.93 -18.44
C ASN A 172 7.37 -15.40 -18.50
N PHE A 173 6.36 -14.69 -18.01
CA PHE A 173 6.40 -13.23 -17.86
C PHE A 173 7.57 -12.77 -16.99
N TYR A 174 7.78 -13.38 -15.83
CA TYR A 174 8.90 -13.05 -14.94
C TYR A 174 10.25 -13.51 -15.50
N ILE A 175 10.33 -14.71 -16.06
CA ILE A 175 11.57 -15.22 -16.67
C ILE A 175 12.05 -14.32 -17.80
N ASN A 176 11.14 -13.85 -18.65
CA ASN A 176 11.47 -12.93 -19.74
C ASN A 176 12.04 -11.59 -19.26
N ARG A 177 11.67 -11.15 -18.05
CA ARG A 177 12.07 -9.84 -17.48
C ARG A 177 13.28 -9.91 -16.57
N PHE A 178 13.42 -11.00 -15.82
CA PHE A 178 14.43 -11.12 -14.77
C PHE A 178 15.41 -12.28 -14.96
N GLY A 179 15.12 -13.19 -15.88
CA GLY A 179 15.86 -14.44 -16.05
C GLY A 179 15.40 -15.52 -15.07
N ARG A 180 15.58 -16.77 -15.42
CA ARG A 180 15.13 -17.93 -14.65
C ARG A 180 15.72 -17.98 -13.23
N VAL A 181 16.98 -17.56 -13.06
CA VAL A 181 17.65 -17.61 -11.75
C VAL A 181 17.02 -16.63 -10.76
N LEU A 182 16.81 -15.37 -11.15
CA LEU A 182 16.17 -14.38 -10.26
C LEU A 182 14.68 -14.69 -10.05
N TYR A 183 14.00 -15.23 -11.07
CA TYR A 183 12.63 -15.72 -10.94
C TYR A 183 12.53 -16.78 -9.83
N GLY A 184 13.32 -17.84 -9.89
CA GLY A 184 13.30 -18.91 -8.88
C GLY A 184 13.71 -18.43 -7.48
N MET A 185 14.61 -17.45 -7.39
CA MET A 185 15.04 -16.91 -6.09
C MET A 185 13.99 -16.05 -5.40
N PHE A 186 13.27 -15.20 -6.13
CA PHE A 186 12.48 -14.11 -5.53
C PHE A 186 10.98 -14.12 -5.86
N PHE A 187 10.58 -14.84 -6.91
CA PHE A 187 9.19 -14.78 -7.38
C PHE A 187 8.45 -16.12 -7.27
N GLU A 188 9.07 -17.22 -7.61
CA GLU A 188 8.41 -18.53 -7.72
C GLU A 188 7.78 -18.95 -6.40
N GLY A 189 8.57 -19.23 -5.37
CA GLY A 189 8.08 -19.70 -4.09
C GLY A 189 7.27 -18.63 -3.32
N TYR A 190 7.57 -17.36 -3.52
CA TYR A 190 6.76 -16.28 -2.94
C TYR A 190 5.35 -16.22 -3.55
N THR A 191 5.27 -16.30 -4.87
CA THR A 191 3.98 -16.27 -5.59
C THR A 191 3.14 -17.50 -5.26
N GLU A 192 3.74 -18.67 -5.25
CA GLU A 192 3.08 -19.92 -4.91
C GLU A 192 2.53 -19.88 -3.47
N LYS A 193 3.34 -19.44 -2.51
CA LYS A 193 2.92 -19.28 -1.12
C LYS A 193 1.79 -18.27 -0.95
N LEU A 194 1.83 -17.16 -1.68
CA LEU A 194 0.84 -16.07 -1.56
C LEU A 194 -0.50 -16.43 -2.19
N TRP A 195 -0.49 -17.10 -3.35
CA TRP A 195 -1.69 -17.36 -4.14
C TRP A 195 -2.19 -18.80 -4.06
N GLY A 196 -1.43 -19.69 -3.41
CA GLY A 196 -1.76 -21.11 -3.35
C GLY A 196 -1.70 -21.81 -4.72
N ARG A 197 -1.08 -21.18 -5.73
CA ARG A 197 -0.92 -21.70 -7.10
C ARG A 197 0.44 -21.38 -7.63
N HIS A 198 1.01 -22.34 -8.37
CA HIS A 198 2.31 -22.14 -9.03
C HIS A 198 2.19 -21.06 -10.13
N PRO A 199 3.19 -20.16 -10.30
CA PRO A 199 3.16 -19.10 -11.33
C PRO A 199 2.90 -19.55 -12.76
N ARG A 200 3.21 -20.81 -13.10
CA ARG A 200 2.89 -21.39 -14.42
C ARG A 200 1.39 -21.52 -14.68
N GLU A 201 0.57 -21.59 -13.64
CA GLU A 201 -0.88 -21.74 -13.69
C GLU A 201 -1.62 -20.38 -13.65
N ILE A 202 -0.89 -19.30 -13.44
CA ILE A 202 -1.41 -17.93 -13.36
C ILE A 202 -1.16 -17.23 -14.70
N SER A 203 -2.19 -16.52 -15.22
CA SER A 203 -2.07 -15.76 -16.47
C SER A 203 -0.98 -14.68 -16.39
N ALA A 204 -0.28 -14.47 -17.50
CA ALA A 204 0.70 -13.39 -17.66
C ALA A 204 0.09 -11.99 -17.48
N ASP A 205 -1.18 -11.79 -17.84
CA ASP A 205 -1.90 -10.51 -17.72
C ASP A 205 -1.92 -9.99 -16.29
N TRP A 206 -2.00 -10.91 -15.33
CA TRP A 206 -1.96 -10.57 -13.91
C TRP A 206 -0.62 -9.93 -13.52
N GLY A 207 0.50 -10.45 -14.06
CA GLY A 207 1.83 -9.89 -13.89
C GLY A 207 1.96 -8.53 -14.55
N ALA A 208 1.43 -8.37 -15.76
CA ALA A 208 1.47 -7.13 -16.50
C ALA A 208 0.78 -5.97 -15.77
N GLN A 209 -0.30 -6.24 -15.02
CA GLN A 209 -0.99 -5.24 -14.22
C GLN A 209 -0.20 -4.81 -12.96
N ARG A 210 0.55 -5.74 -12.35
CA ARG A 210 1.24 -5.52 -11.07
C ARG A 210 2.70 -5.10 -11.21
N VAL A 211 3.34 -5.47 -12.32
CA VAL A 211 4.78 -5.28 -12.56
C VAL A 211 5.03 -4.24 -13.67
N LYS A 212 4.05 -3.37 -13.95
CA LYS A 212 4.26 -2.24 -14.86
C LYS A 212 5.45 -1.40 -14.39
N GLY A 213 6.50 -1.28 -15.25
CA GLY A 213 7.68 -0.46 -15.02
C GLY A 213 8.86 -1.11 -14.30
N LEU A 214 8.73 -2.32 -13.76
CA LEU A 214 9.89 -3.07 -13.28
C LEU A 214 10.69 -3.65 -14.47
N SER A 215 11.60 -2.84 -14.99
CA SER A 215 12.54 -3.26 -16.04
C SER A 215 13.97 -3.17 -15.52
N ILE A 216 14.71 -4.29 -15.55
CA ILE A 216 16.15 -4.27 -15.21
C ILE A 216 16.90 -3.31 -16.13
N ARG A 217 16.45 -3.15 -17.40
CA ARG A 217 17.03 -2.16 -18.32
C ARG A 217 16.86 -0.74 -17.82
N ALA A 218 15.69 -0.38 -17.27
CA ALA A 218 15.44 0.93 -16.68
C ALA A 218 16.30 1.14 -15.44
N VAL A 219 16.44 0.13 -14.58
CA VAL A 219 17.32 0.17 -13.39
C VAL A 219 18.78 0.31 -13.78
N LEU A 220 19.26 -0.46 -14.77
CA LEU A 220 20.63 -0.34 -15.28
C LEU A 220 20.90 1.02 -15.93
N LYS A 221 19.92 1.55 -16.68
CA LYS A 221 20.01 2.88 -17.28
C LYS A 221 20.06 3.99 -16.20
N ASP A 222 19.27 3.87 -15.14
CA ASP A 222 19.30 4.79 -14.00
C ASP A 222 20.65 4.72 -13.26
N MET A 223 21.23 3.53 -13.11
CA MET A 223 22.56 3.37 -12.51
C MET A 223 23.67 3.99 -13.37
N LEU A 224 23.64 3.73 -14.69
CA LEU A 224 24.60 4.34 -15.62
C LEU A 224 24.45 5.87 -15.66
N GLY A 225 23.21 6.36 -15.60
CA GLY A 225 22.90 7.80 -15.53
C GLY A 225 23.36 8.48 -14.23
N LYS A 226 23.47 7.74 -13.13
CA LYS A 226 24.01 8.25 -11.84
C LYS A 226 25.54 8.30 -11.82
N VAL A 227 26.19 7.55 -12.68
CA VAL A 227 27.67 7.54 -12.83
C VAL A 227 28.11 8.65 -13.81
N LEU A 228 27.23 9.10 -14.70
CA LEU A 228 27.51 10.18 -15.66
C LEU A 228 27.01 11.53 -15.13
N PRO A 229 27.83 12.58 -15.09
CA PRO A 229 27.41 13.92 -14.65
C PRO A 229 26.36 14.48 -15.62
N GLY A 230 25.15 14.79 -15.12
CA GLY A 230 24.10 15.46 -15.88
C GLY A 230 22.77 14.72 -16.04
N GLY A 231 22.56 13.56 -15.41
CA GLY A 231 21.33 12.78 -15.52
C GLY A 231 20.13 13.42 -14.83
N LYS A 232 19.10 13.83 -15.59
CA LYS A 232 17.82 14.32 -15.07
C LYS A 232 17.05 13.19 -14.35
N LYS A 233 16.63 13.44 -13.12
CA LYS A 233 15.70 12.56 -12.36
C LYS A 233 14.33 12.57 -13.05
N ASN A 234 13.98 11.51 -13.74
CA ASN A 234 12.61 11.31 -14.25
C ASN A 234 11.74 10.75 -13.12
N LYS A 235 10.84 11.60 -12.60
CA LYS A 235 9.82 11.24 -11.60
C LYS A 235 8.57 10.68 -12.28
N GLN A 236 8.57 9.42 -12.70
CA GLN A 236 7.33 8.66 -12.81
C GLN A 236 7.39 7.56 -11.76
N VAL A 237 6.77 7.84 -10.60
CA VAL A 237 6.68 6.89 -9.50
C VAL A 237 5.48 5.98 -9.77
N GLU A 238 5.75 4.74 -10.09
CA GLU A 238 4.70 3.72 -10.13
C GLU A 238 4.21 3.35 -8.73
N THR A 239 2.94 3.04 -8.62
CA THR A 239 2.21 2.78 -7.35
C THR A 239 2.86 1.73 -6.45
N SER A 240 3.63 0.80 -7.03
CA SER A 240 4.38 -0.23 -6.28
C SER A 240 5.66 0.27 -5.62
N LEU A 241 6.12 1.47 -5.98
CA LEU A 241 7.37 2.07 -5.54
C LEU A 241 7.20 3.27 -4.61
N ILE A 242 6.01 3.46 -4.04
CA ILE A 242 5.76 4.53 -3.07
C ILE A 242 6.68 4.32 -1.87
N GLU A 243 7.64 5.22 -1.70
CA GLU A 243 8.59 5.20 -0.59
C GLU A 243 8.00 5.80 0.68
N GLU A 244 7.09 6.76 0.54
CA GLU A 244 6.38 7.42 1.64
C GLU A 244 4.87 7.23 1.48
N PHE A 245 4.17 7.07 2.59
CA PHE A 245 2.73 6.90 2.64
C PHE A 245 2.13 7.59 3.87
N LEU A 246 0.86 7.91 3.79
CA LEU A 246 0.10 8.45 4.91
C LEU A 246 -0.46 7.32 5.77
N TYR A 247 -0.44 7.52 7.09
CA TYR A 247 -0.85 6.51 8.04
C TYR A 247 -1.45 7.14 9.28
N PRO A 248 -2.69 6.77 9.69
CA PRO A 248 -3.27 7.29 10.93
C PRO A 248 -2.38 7.00 12.13
N LYS A 249 -2.29 7.95 13.07
CA LYS A 249 -1.41 7.85 14.25
C LYS A 249 -1.55 6.52 14.99
N TYR A 250 -2.77 6.03 15.12
CA TYR A 250 -3.08 4.78 15.82
C TYR A 250 -3.47 3.62 14.91
N GLY A 251 -3.12 3.70 13.63
CA GLY A 251 -3.43 2.68 12.62
C GLY A 251 -4.72 2.98 11.85
N PRO A 252 -4.96 2.26 10.73
CA PRO A 252 -6.10 2.52 9.85
C PRO A 252 -7.45 2.31 10.53
N GLY A 253 -7.52 1.48 11.59
CA GLY A 253 -8.73 1.33 12.42
C GLY A 253 -9.21 2.63 13.03
N GLN A 254 -8.30 3.52 13.40
CA GLN A 254 -8.63 4.82 13.98
C GLN A 254 -9.53 5.69 13.08
N LEU A 255 -9.32 5.64 11.76
CA LEU A 255 -10.22 6.35 10.85
C LEU A 255 -11.64 5.79 10.93
N TRP A 256 -11.78 4.48 10.98
CA TRP A 256 -13.10 3.84 11.00
C TRP A 256 -13.80 4.00 12.35
N GLU A 257 -13.04 4.05 13.44
CA GLU A 257 -13.53 4.46 14.76
C GLU A 257 -14.07 5.91 14.71
N THR A 258 -13.29 6.83 14.11
CA THR A 258 -13.72 8.22 13.90
C THR A 258 -15.00 8.33 13.06
N VAL A 259 -15.10 7.55 11.98
CA VAL A 259 -16.31 7.55 11.14
C VAL A 259 -17.51 6.95 11.87
N ALA A 260 -17.30 5.95 12.72
CA ALA A 260 -18.37 5.37 13.52
C ALA A 260 -18.91 6.40 14.52
N ASP A 261 -18.04 7.12 15.23
CA ASP A 261 -18.43 8.22 16.12
C ASP A 261 -19.23 9.34 15.40
N GLU A 262 -18.96 9.56 14.11
CA GLU A 262 -19.65 10.57 13.30
C GLU A 262 -21.04 10.10 12.79
N VAL A 263 -21.32 8.80 12.82
CA VAL A 263 -22.60 8.22 12.35
C VAL A 263 -23.52 7.76 13.48
N GLU A 264 -23.04 7.70 14.73
CA GLU A 264 -23.85 7.49 15.93
C GLU A 264 -24.62 8.77 16.32
#